data_8ff72f65b08fe166cb539deb99b0905c
#
_entry.id   8ff72f65b08fe166cb539deb99b0905c
#
_cell.length_a   1.000
_cell.length_b   1.000
_cell.length_c   1.000
_cell.angle_alpha   90.00
_cell.angle_beta   90.00
_cell.angle_gamma   90.00
#
_symmetry.space_group_name_H-M   'P 1'
#
loop_
_entity.id
_entity.type
_entity.pdbx_description
1 polymer ?
#
loop_
_entity_poly.entity_id
_entity_poly.type
_entity_poly.pdbx_seq_one_letter_code
_entity_poly.pdbx_strand_id
1 'polypeptide(L)'
;MSGIAMGTNYSHFTLEERCRLRGLMEVGLTAGEIARRFGRHRATIYREIARNRCVDDYRPDSADRMAWVRKLRGSKIQRSIGLCDHVGDRLAMGWSPEQIARRMELDTMKDAVSAETIYRYVYGPAGRRAGLPRYLAQRKAKRGRRRRNGQREPSIPNRVSIDQRPAEAEARIAVGHWEGDLMHFRRQRDILLTLQERCSRLTLAGRLGSKDATDTADAIIDKLAALPSTAVQTITHDNGGEFARHDRVRDAIGLRAFFCDPHSPWQRGGIENANGRLRRDLPRKASLSGYSDTDIESIVWNLNATPRKCLGFKTPIEAFASQLGVALEM
;
A
#
# COMPACT_ATOMS: atom_id res chain seq x y z
N MET A 1 12.87 41.00 -2.96
CA MET A 1 12.56 39.57 -3.13
C MET A 1 13.51 38.78 -2.26
N SER A 2 13.08 38.41 -1.03
CA SER A 2 13.93 37.74 -0.06
C SER A 2 13.62 36.23 -0.12
N GLY A 3 14.60 35.45 -0.62
CA GLY A 3 14.56 34.03 -0.66
C GLY A 3 14.50 33.43 0.76
N ILE A 4 13.51 32.62 1.03
CA ILE A 4 13.36 31.85 2.25
C ILE A 4 14.43 30.74 2.22
N ALA A 5 15.45 30.86 3.06
CA ALA A 5 16.45 29.82 3.26
C ALA A 5 15.80 28.57 3.86
N MET A 6 15.83 27.46 3.12
CA MET A 6 15.39 26.15 3.56
C MET A 6 16.23 25.62 4.73
N GLY A 7 15.57 25.24 5.77
CA GLY A 7 15.87 24.32 6.85
C GLY A 7 17.32 24.13 7.28
N THR A 8 17.78 24.94 8.23
CA THR A 8 18.92 24.57 9.11
C THR A 8 18.54 23.31 9.90
N ASN A 9 19.39 22.26 9.85
CA ASN A 9 19.22 21.02 10.61
C ASN A 9 18.97 21.33 12.10
N TYR A 10 17.82 20.86 12.62
CA TYR A 10 17.48 21.00 14.02
C TYR A 10 18.49 20.24 14.88
N SER A 11 19.24 20.95 15.71
CA SER A 11 20.13 20.36 16.72
C SER A 11 19.54 20.53 18.13
N HIS A 12 19.63 19.46 18.93
CA HIS A 12 19.27 19.54 20.35
C HIS A 12 20.27 20.39 21.11
N PHE A 13 19.84 20.99 22.24
CA PHE A 13 20.75 21.68 23.16
C PHE A 13 21.73 20.67 23.73
N THR A 14 23.03 21.04 23.74
CA THR A 14 24.07 20.35 24.45
C THR A 14 24.11 20.82 25.93
N LEU A 15 24.81 20.10 26.82
CA LEU A 15 24.99 20.54 28.21
C LEU A 15 25.68 21.91 28.27
N GLU A 16 26.70 22.14 27.45
CA GLU A 16 27.42 23.41 27.34
C GLU A 16 26.48 24.56 26.92
N GLU A 17 25.65 24.34 25.93
CA GLU A 17 24.64 25.33 25.50
C GLU A 17 23.62 25.59 26.62
N ARG A 18 23.26 24.59 27.44
CA ARG A 18 22.39 24.75 28.60
C ARG A 18 23.05 25.57 29.71
N CYS A 19 24.33 25.35 29.98
CA CYS A 19 25.10 26.17 30.94
C CYS A 19 25.17 27.62 30.48
N ARG A 20 25.48 27.86 29.21
CA ARG A 20 25.49 29.20 28.60
C ARG A 20 24.11 29.87 28.63
N LEU A 21 23.03 29.10 28.37
CA LEU A 21 21.66 29.58 28.49
C LEU A 21 21.36 30.07 29.90
N ARG A 22 21.73 29.29 30.93
CA ARG A 22 21.58 29.67 32.35
C ARG A 22 22.31 30.98 32.68
N GLY A 23 23.58 31.09 32.31
CA GLY A 23 24.36 32.31 32.59
C GLY A 23 23.76 33.55 31.91
N LEU A 24 23.22 33.41 30.68
CA LEU A 24 22.55 34.56 30.01
C LEU A 24 21.21 34.93 30.67
N MET A 25 20.50 33.96 31.26
CA MET A 25 19.29 34.22 32.04
C MET A 25 19.60 34.93 33.37
N GLU A 26 20.69 34.56 34.04
CA GLU A 26 21.14 35.20 35.29
C GLU A 26 21.57 36.67 35.11
N VAL A 27 22.10 37.01 33.94
CA VAL A 27 22.42 38.41 33.56
C VAL A 27 21.14 39.19 33.16
N GLY A 28 19.95 38.56 33.19
CA GLY A 28 18.67 39.20 32.93
C GLY A 28 18.32 39.39 31.46
N LEU A 29 18.98 38.68 30.54
CA LEU A 29 18.70 38.79 29.12
C LEU A 29 17.34 38.12 28.79
N THR A 30 16.59 38.78 27.92
CA THR A 30 15.32 38.25 27.41
C THR A 30 15.53 37.02 26.52
N ALA A 31 14.53 36.14 26.40
CA ALA A 31 14.60 34.97 25.53
C ALA A 31 14.83 35.34 24.04
N GLY A 32 14.43 36.55 23.62
CA GLY A 32 14.70 37.05 22.28
C GLY A 32 16.16 37.38 22.05
N GLU A 33 16.82 38.00 23.04
CA GLU A 33 18.25 38.32 22.99
C GLU A 33 19.12 37.09 23.07
N ILE A 34 18.74 36.14 23.95
CA ILE A 34 19.37 34.83 24.07
C ILE A 34 19.28 34.09 22.71
N ALA A 35 18.09 34.08 22.09
CA ALA A 35 17.87 33.43 20.79
C ALA A 35 18.81 33.96 19.70
N ARG A 36 18.98 35.28 19.62
CA ARG A 36 19.92 35.92 18.69
C ARG A 36 21.35 35.44 18.92
N ARG A 37 21.81 35.34 20.18
CA ARG A 37 23.16 34.87 20.51
C ARG A 37 23.42 33.41 20.24
N PHE A 38 22.33 32.57 20.25
CA PHE A 38 22.39 31.14 19.90
C PHE A 38 22.14 30.88 18.41
N GLY A 39 21.80 31.90 17.61
CA GLY A 39 21.40 31.70 16.22
C GLY A 39 20.15 30.80 16.09
N ARG A 40 19.26 30.82 17.10
CA ARG A 40 18.06 29.98 17.16
C ARG A 40 16.80 30.84 17.22
N HIS A 41 15.66 30.27 16.80
CA HIS A 41 14.39 30.97 16.93
C HIS A 41 13.97 31.12 18.42
N ARG A 42 13.39 32.26 18.79
CA ARG A 42 12.97 32.56 20.19
C ARG A 42 12.10 31.47 20.82
N ALA A 43 11.20 30.85 20.01
CA ALA A 43 10.36 29.76 20.49
C ALA A 43 11.16 28.51 20.91
N THR A 44 12.37 28.31 20.39
CA THR A 44 13.26 27.22 20.76
C THR A 44 13.79 27.42 22.18
N ILE A 45 14.14 28.65 22.52
CA ILE A 45 14.59 29.02 23.88
C ILE A 45 13.44 28.84 24.88
N TYR A 46 12.25 29.40 24.57
CA TYR A 46 11.07 29.22 25.43
C TYR A 46 10.74 27.74 25.67
N ARG A 47 10.75 26.92 24.60
CA ARG A 47 10.47 25.48 24.73
C ARG A 47 11.53 24.74 25.54
N GLU A 48 12.81 25.10 25.42
CA GLU A 48 13.89 24.51 26.21
C GLU A 48 13.69 24.82 27.71
N ILE A 49 13.43 26.09 28.04
CA ILE A 49 13.19 26.54 29.42
C ILE A 49 11.92 25.86 29.98
N ALA A 50 10.80 25.97 29.28
CA ALA A 50 9.50 25.43 29.73
C ALA A 50 9.53 23.92 29.96
N ARG A 51 10.26 23.18 29.12
CA ARG A 51 10.32 21.72 29.18
C ARG A 51 11.26 21.19 30.28
N ASN A 52 12.22 22.01 30.71
CA ASN A 52 13.32 21.56 31.51
C ASN A 52 13.47 22.40 32.81
N ARG A 53 12.55 23.31 33.08
CA ARG A 53 12.47 24.06 34.33
C ARG A 53 12.08 23.12 35.49
N CYS A 54 12.82 23.15 36.58
CA CYS A 54 12.42 22.57 37.85
C CYS A 54 11.68 23.64 38.63
N VAL A 55 10.65 23.30 39.39
CA VAL A 55 9.67 24.11 40.10
C VAL A 55 9.86 25.63 39.99
N ASP A 56 11.00 26.21 40.34
CA ASP A 56 11.25 27.65 40.28
C ASP A 56 12.51 28.05 39.52
N ASP A 57 13.30 27.10 39.00
CA ASP A 57 14.60 27.41 38.41
C ASP A 57 14.98 26.53 37.21
N TYR A 58 15.77 27.08 36.29
CA TYR A 58 16.35 26.34 35.16
C TYR A 58 17.77 25.89 35.49
N ARG A 59 17.95 24.57 35.74
CA ARG A 59 19.26 23.99 36.07
C ARG A 59 19.77 23.17 34.88
N PRO A 60 20.97 23.53 34.32
CA PRO A 60 21.52 22.86 33.13
C PRO A 60 21.65 21.35 33.26
N ASP A 61 22.18 20.85 34.39
CA ASP A 61 22.34 19.41 34.63
C ASP A 61 21.01 18.67 34.71
N SER A 62 20.03 19.25 35.40
CA SER A 62 18.67 18.71 35.47
C SER A 62 18.01 18.72 34.11
N ALA A 63 18.17 19.81 33.34
CA ALA A 63 17.67 19.96 32.00
C ALA A 63 18.26 18.91 31.04
N ASP A 64 19.57 18.64 31.17
CA ASP A 64 20.26 17.62 30.37
C ASP A 64 19.78 16.22 30.73
N ARG A 65 19.66 15.92 32.02
CA ARG A 65 19.10 14.65 32.51
C ARG A 65 17.67 14.44 32.04
N MET A 66 16.80 15.45 32.16
CA MET A 66 15.42 15.38 31.65
C MET A 66 15.35 15.15 30.14
N ALA A 67 16.23 15.80 29.38
CA ALA A 67 16.32 15.59 27.94
C ALA A 67 16.79 14.18 27.60
N TRP A 68 17.78 13.66 28.36
CA TRP A 68 18.28 12.29 28.21
C TRP A 68 17.20 11.25 28.54
N VAL A 69 16.49 11.39 29.67
CA VAL A 69 15.37 10.50 30.04
C VAL A 69 14.27 10.50 28.98
N ARG A 70 13.96 11.66 28.40
CA ARG A 70 12.99 11.71 27.28
C ARG A 70 13.47 10.96 26.02
N LYS A 71 14.77 10.96 25.74
CA LYS A 71 15.35 10.15 24.65
C LYS A 71 15.25 8.65 24.94
N LEU A 72 15.37 8.24 26.20
CA LEU A 72 15.25 6.84 26.62
C LEU A 72 13.81 6.32 26.62
N ARG A 73 12.80 7.20 26.68
CA ARG A 73 11.38 6.79 26.78
C ARG A 73 10.86 5.97 25.59
N GLY A 74 11.65 5.79 24.55
CA GLY A 74 11.23 5.09 23.34
C GLY A 74 10.14 5.82 22.55
N SER A 75 9.79 5.28 21.39
CA SER A 75 8.70 5.81 20.55
C SER A 75 7.33 5.51 21.19
N LYS A 76 6.27 6.25 20.77
CA LYS A 76 4.88 5.96 21.18
C LYS A 76 4.54 4.48 20.96
N ILE A 77 5.01 3.89 19.85
CA ILE A 77 4.80 2.48 19.51
C ILE A 77 5.46 1.56 20.54
N GLN A 78 6.71 1.82 20.93
CA GLN A 78 7.44 0.97 21.91
C GLN A 78 6.84 0.99 23.32
N ARG A 79 6.06 2.01 23.66
CA ARG A 79 5.44 2.16 24.99
C ARG A 79 4.11 1.44 25.14
N SER A 80 3.51 1.01 24.04
CA SER A 80 2.23 0.29 24.00
C SER A 80 2.46 -1.04 23.30
N ILE A 81 2.33 -2.15 24.04
CA ILE A 81 2.47 -3.50 23.50
C ILE A 81 1.44 -3.72 22.38
N GLY A 82 0.17 -3.42 22.64
CA GLY A 82 -0.87 -3.60 21.63
C GLY A 82 -0.66 -2.77 20.35
N LEU A 83 -0.10 -1.54 20.46
CA LEU A 83 0.24 -0.75 19.30
C LEU A 83 1.46 -1.32 18.56
N CYS A 84 2.43 -1.87 19.29
CA CYS A 84 3.61 -2.53 18.72
C CYS A 84 3.19 -3.76 17.91
N ASP A 85 2.35 -4.60 18.49
CA ASP A 85 1.83 -5.82 17.87
C ASP A 85 0.98 -5.45 16.65
N HIS A 86 0.03 -4.52 16.78
CA HIS A 86 -0.80 -4.06 15.66
C HIS A 86 0.04 -3.58 14.47
N VAL A 87 1.06 -2.74 14.72
CA VAL A 87 1.94 -2.25 13.65
C VAL A 87 2.78 -3.38 13.07
N GLY A 88 3.30 -4.28 13.92
CA GLY A 88 4.10 -5.45 13.51
C GLY A 88 3.31 -6.39 12.60
N ASP A 89 2.11 -6.76 12.98
CA ASP A 89 1.22 -7.66 12.24
C ASP A 89 0.84 -7.07 10.89
N ARG A 90 0.46 -5.79 10.84
CA ARG A 90 0.11 -5.13 9.58
C ARG A 90 1.30 -4.99 8.63
N LEU A 91 2.50 -4.72 9.16
CA LEU A 91 3.74 -4.75 8.36
C LEU A 91 4.00 -6.17 7.82
N ALA A 92 3.83 -7.21 8.64
CA ALA A 92 3.99 -8.62 8.23
C ALA A 92 2.98 -9.01 7.15
N MET A 93 1.75 -8.48 7.20
CA MET A 93 0.73 -8.61 6.15
C MET A 93 1.05 -7.78 4.89
N GLY A 94 2.20 -7.10 4.83
CA GLY A 94 2.66 -6.32 3.68
C GLY A 94 2.06 -4.91 3.56
N TRP A 95 1.41 -4.38 4.61
CA TRP A 95 0.92 -3.01 4.60
C TRP A 95 2.08 -2.02 4.70
N SER A 96 1.98 -0.91 3.98
CA SER A 96 2.94 0.18 4.14
C SER A 96 2.64 1.00 5.40
N PRO A 97 3.62 1.72 5.97
CA PRO A 97 3.40 2.63 7.09
C PRO A 97 2.30 3.67 6.83
N GLU A 98 2.13 4.13 5.59
CA GLU A 98 1.05 5.05 5.21
C GLU A 98 -0.33 4.37 5.30
N GLN A 99 -0.44 3.13 4.81
CA GLN A 99 -1.68 2.35 4.88
C GLN A 99 -2.09 2.08 6.34
N ILE A 100 -1.13 1.71 7.19
CA ILE A 100 -1.37 1.47 8.61
C ILE A 100 -1.85 2.75 9.30
N ALA A 101 -1.13 3.85 9.14
CA ALA A 101 -1.46 5.11 9.80
C ALA A 101 -2.85 5.62 9.39
N ARG A 102 -3.16 5.62 8.10
CA ARG A 102 -4.43 6.10 7.58
C ARG A 102 -5.60 5.18 7.92
N ARG A 103 -5.34 3.88 7.99
CA ARG A 103 -6.37 2.94 8.48
C ARG A 103 -6.68 3.15 9.94
N MET A 104 -5.68 3.34 10.79
CA MET A 104 -5.88 3.68 12.20
C MET A 104 -6.68 4.97 12.39
N GLU A 105 -6.49 5.97 11.51
CA GLU A 105 -7.29 7.20 11.50
C GLU A 105 -8.75 6.91 11.10
N LEU A 106 -8.95 6.12 10.05
CA LEU A 106 -10.29 5.74 9.55
C LEU A 106 -11.07 4.96 10.61
N ASP A 107 -10.40 4.04 11.32
CA ASP A 107 -10.99 3.23 12.39
C ASP A 107 -11.08 3.99 13.72
N THR A 108 -10.79 5.30 13.75
CA THR A 108 -10.84 6.18 14.94
C THR A 108 -10.12 5.63 16.16
N MET A 109 -8.99 4.93 15.95
CA MET A 109 -8.22 4.32 17.03
C MET A 109 -7.61 5.41 17.93
N LYS A 110 -7.80 5.29 19.26
CA LYS A 110 -7.27 6.24 20.28
C LYS A 110 -5.76 6.44 20.16
N ASP A 111 -5.04 5.39 19.81
CA ASP A 111 -3.59 5.37 19.74
C ASP A 111 -3.04 5.55 18.32
N ALA A 112 -3.83 6.10 17.40
CA ALA A 112 -3.39 6.35 16.05
C ALA A 112 -2.05 7.10 16.01
N VAL A 113 -1.18 6.69 15.09
CA VAL A 113 0.15 7.26 14.89
C VAL A 113 0.36 7.61 13.41
N SER A 114 1.17 8.63 13.14
CA SER A 114 1.50 9.02 11.78
C SER A 114 2.43 8.00 11.10
N ALA A 115 2.40 7.97 9.77
CA ALA A 115 3.30 7.14 8.96
C ALA A 115 4.78 7.40 9.30
N GLU A 116 5.15 8.66 9.55
CA GLU A 116 6.51 9.05 9.96
C GLU A 116 6.90 8.41 11.31
N THR A 117 5.96 8.31 12.26
CA THR A 117 6.21 7.63 13.55
C THR A 117 6.46 6.14 13.34
N ILE A 118 5.73 5.50 12.41
CA ILE A 118 5.92 4.09 12.06
C ILE A 118 7.28 3.91 11.35
N TYR A 119 7.62 4.74 10.36
CA TYR A 119 8.93 4.69 9.70
C TYR A 119 10.08 4.84 10.70
N ARG A 120 9.98 5.80 11.61
CA ARG A 120 10.98 6.02 12.65
C ARG A 120 11.14 4.84 13.59
N TYR A 121 10.04 4.15 13.91
CA TYR A 121 10.06 2.92 14.69
C TYR A 121 10.73 1.77 13.92
N VAL A 122 10.32 1.53 12.67
CA VAL A 122 10.84 0.45 11.81
C VAL A 122 12.35 0.56 11.58
N TYR A 123 12.83 1.76 11.27
CA TYR A 123 14.27 2.01 11.07
C TYR A 123 15.05 2.28 12.35
N GLY A 124 14.38 2.41 13.47
CA GLY A 124 14.99 2.58 14.79
C GLY A 124 15.64 1.28 15.32
N PRO A 125 16.40 1.36 16.44
CA PRO A 125 17.12 0.21 16.99
C PRO A 125 16.20 -0.98 17.31
N ALA A 126 14.99 -0.73 17.84
CA ALA A 126 14.02 -1.78 18.17
C ALA A 126 13.47 -2.46 16.91
N GLY A 127 13.01 -1.69 15.92
CA GLY A 127 12.47 -2.23 14.68
C GLY A 127 13.51 -2.99 13.86
N ARG A 128 14.77 -2.51 13.84
CA ARG A 128 15.88 -3.24 13.18
C ARG A 128 16.17 -4.58 13.87
N ARG A 129 16.18 -4.62 15.20
CA ARG A 129 16.35 -5.89 15.96
C ARG A 129 15.21 -6.87 15.69
N ALA A 130 13.98 -6.36 15.56
CA ALA A 130 12.81 -7.15 15.18
C ALA A 130 12.74 -7.47 13.68
N GLY A 131 13.70 -7.03 12.85
CA GLY A 131 13.75 -7.32 11.42
C GLY A 131 12.64 -6.64 10.61
N LEU A 132 11.97 -5.62 11.13
CA LEU A 132 10.82 -4.97 10.49
C LEU A 132 11.12 -4.32 9.11
N PRO A 133 12.34 -3.80 8.82
CA PRO A 133 12.62 -3.21 7.50
C PRO A 133 12.40 -4.17 6.32
N ARG A 134 12.48 -5.49 6.54
CA ARG A 134 12.23 -6.52 5.50
C ARG A 134 10.80 -6.51 4.95
N TYR A 135 9.84 -6.03 5.74
CA TYR A 135 8.43 -5.96 5.35
C TYR A 135 8.09 -4.71 4.52
N LEU A 136 8.99 -3.73 4.44
CA LEU A 136 8.78 -2.55 3.61
C LEU A 136 8.97 -2.89 2.12
N ALA A 137 8.16 -2.25 1.25
CA ALA A 137 8.23 -2.46 -0.19
C ALA A 137 9.61 -2.07 -0.73
N GLN A 138 10.40 -3.06 -1.18
CA GLN A 138 11.71 -2.80 -1.79
C GLN A 138 11.58 -2.09 -3.13
N ARG A 139 12.33 -1.00 -3.34
CA ARG A 139 12.45 -0.33 -4.64
C ARG A 139 13.19 -1.24 -5.62
N LYS A 140 12.60 -1.54 -6.79
CA LYS A 140 13.28 -2.26 -7.87
C LYS A 140 14.51 -1.47 -8.34
N ALA A 141 15.70 -2.04 -8.27
CA ALA A 141 16.96 -1.39 -8.63
C ALA A 141 17.21 -1.22 -10.15
N LYS A 142 16.55 -1.96 -11.06
CA LYS A 142 16.75 -1.86 -12.52
C LYS A 142 15.49 -2.18 -13.34
N ARG A 143 15.29 -1.42 -14.44
CA ARG A 143 14.27 -1.63 -15.47
C ARG A 143 14.79 -2.67 -16.50
N GLY A 144 14.12 -3.82 -16.65
CA GLY A 144 14.48 -4.85 -17.63
C GLY A 144 14.25 -4.39 -19.07
N ARG A 145 15.18 -4.78 -19.99
CA ARG A 145 15.08 -4.53 -21.43
C ARG A 145 14.04 -5.47 -22.05
N ARG A 146 13.06 -4.92 -22.79
CA ARG A 146 12.01 -5.67 -23.47
C ARG A 146 12.58 -6.32 -24.73
N ARG A 147 12.46 -7.65 -24.89
CA ARG A 147 12.70 -8.34 -26.16
C ARG A 147 11.45 -8.19 -27.02
N ARG A 148 11.63 -7.72 -28.25
CA ARG A 148 10.59 -7.74 -29.30
C ARG A 148 10.56 -9.18 -29.87
N ASN A 149 9.51 -9.94 -29.60
CA ASN A 149 9.17 -11.13 -30.36
C ASN A 149 8.00 -10.76 -31.28
N GLY A 150 8.24 -10.78 -32.57
CA GLY A 150 7.21 -10.64 -33.59
C GLY A 150 6.44 -11.95 -33.77
N GLN A 151 5.53 -12.25 -32.85
CA GLN A 151 4.52 -13.28 -33.07
C GLN A 151 3.26 -12.62 -33.64
N ARG A 152 2.71 -13.24 -34.71
CA ARG A 152 1.35 -12.89 -35.20
C ARG A 152 0.38 -13.07 -34.03
N GLU A 153 -0.39 -12.04 -33.74
CA GLU A 153 -1.47 -12.13 -32.76
C GLU A 153 -2.51 -13.12 -33.27
N PRO A 154 -2.97 -14.09 -32.43
CA PRO A 154 -4.06 -14.97 -32.80
C PRO A 154 -5.32 -14.14 -33.04
N SER A 155 -6.07 -14.47 -34.12
CA SER A 155 -7.35 -13.84 -34.40
C SER A 155 -8.38 -14.32 -33.38
N ILE A 156 -8.91 -13.39 -32.57
CA ILE A 156 -9.99 -13.66 -31.62
C ILE A 156 -11.31 -13.49 -32.38
N PRO A 157 -12.14 -14.53 -32.48
CA PRO A 157 -13.46 -14.42 -33.10
C PRO A 157 -14.34 -13.39 -32.39
N ASN A 158 -15.17 -12.65 -33.12
CA ASN A 158 -16.16 -11.71 -32.57
C ASN A 158 -15.57 -10.69 -31.55
N ARG A 159 -14.31 -10.31 -31.76
CA ARG A 159 -13.58 -9.37 -30.90
C ARG A 159 -14.28 -8.00 -30.90
N VAL A 160 -14.61 -7.47 -29.69
CA VAL A 160 -15.15 -6.12 -29.49
C VAL A 160 -14.05 -5.22 -28.97
N SER A 161 -13.84 -4.05 -29.61
CA SER A 161 -12.82 -3.08 -29.17
C SER A 161 -13.16 -2.49 -27.79
N ILE A 162 -12.13 -2.16 -27.03
CA ILE A 162 -12.24 -1.45 -25.75
C ILE A 162 -12.96 -0.10 -25.88
N ASP A 163 -12.93 0.52 -27.07
CA ASP A 163 -13.60 1.79 -27.33
C ASP A 163 -15.13 1.69 -27.22
N GLN A 164 -15.68 0.48 -27.34
CA GLN A 164 -17.11 0.21 -27.18
C GLN A 164 -17.51 -0.14 -25.73
N ARG A 165 -16.54 -0.13 -24.82
CA ARG A 165 -16.77 -0.40 -23.40
C ARG A 165 -17.62 0.71 -22.78
N PRO A 166 -18.58 0.40 -21.87
CA PRO A 166 -19.39 1.40 -21.18
C PRO A 166 -18.55 2.46 -20.48
N ALA A 167 -18.96 3.72 -20.54
CA ALA A 167 -18.24 4.85 -19.94
C ALA A 167 -18.10 4.71 -18.40
N GLU A 168 -19.07 4.09 -17.75
CA GLU A 168 -19.02 3.79 -16.30
C GLU A 168 -17.88 2.84 -15.93
N ALA A 169 -17.55 1.88 -16.82
CA ALA A 169 -16.40 1.01 -16.67
C ALA A 169 -15.08 1.80 -16.76
N GLU A 170 -15.00 2.80 -17.66
CA GLU A 170 -13.83 3.65 -17.78
C GLU A 170 -13.66 4.57 -16.57
N ALA A 171 -14.73 5.21 -16.15
CA ALA A 171 -14.77 6.11 -14.99
C ALA A 171 -14.58 5.37 -13.66
N ARG A 172 -14.76 4.03 -13.62
CA ARG A 172 -14.64 3.20 -12.41
C ARG A 172 -15.59 3.61 -11.29
N ILE A 173 -16.81 3.99 -11.66
CA ILE A 173 -17.83 4.47 -10.72
C ILE A 173 -18.86 3.40 -10.36
N ALA A 174 -19.01 2.37 -11.20
CA ALA A 174 -19.92 1.26 -11.01
C ALA A 174 -19.16 -0.05 -10.81
N VAL A 175 -19.72 -0.96 -9.99
CA VAL A 175 -19.21 -2.32 -9.78
C VAL A 175 -19.63 -3.21 -10.97
N GLY A 176 -18.92 -4.32 -11.17
CA GLY A 176 -19.25 -5.32 -12.18
C GLY A 176 -18.39 -5.27 -13.44
N HIS A 177 -17.39 -4.42 -13.46
CA HIS A 177 -16.45 -4.26 -14.57
C HIS A 177 -15.09 -4.83 -14.22
N TRP A 178 -14.69 -5.91 -14.89
CA TRP A 178 -13.50 -6.69 -14.58
C TRP A 178 -12.36 -6.47 -15.58
N GLU A 179 -11.14 -6.69 -15.13
CA GLU A 179 -9.95 -6.88 -15.96
C GLU A 179 -9.44 -8.30 -15.73
N GLY A 180 -9.20 -9.06 -16.82
CA GLY A 180 -8.69 -10.44 -16.75
C GLY A 180 -7.27 -10.55 -17.29
N ASP A 181 -6.40 -11.36 -16.63
CA ASP A 181 -5.04 -11.61 -17.06
C ASP A 181 -4.54 -12.99 -16.60
N LEU A 182 -3.50 -13.52 -17.26
CA LEU A 182 -2.85 -14.76 -16.88
C LEU A 182 -1.45 -14.51 -16.31
N MET A 183 -1.22 -14.99 -15.11
CA MET A 183 0.11 -14.97 -14.49
C MET A 183 0.87 -16.26 -14.77
N HIS A 184 1.97 -16.16 -15.53
CA HIS A 184 2.85 -17.30 -15.84
C HIS A 184 3.97 -17.46 -14.84
N PHE A 185 4.29 -18.70 -14.46
CA PHE A 185 5.34 -19.07 -13.54
C PHE A 185 6.50 -19.81 -14.26
N ARG A 186 7.38 -20.43 -13.49
CA ARG A 186 8.58 -21.09 -14.05
C ARG A 186 8.24 -22.22 -15.01
N ARG A 187 7.24 -23.05 -14.67
CA ARG A 187 6.77 -24.14 -15.54
C ARG A 187 5.68 -23.61 -16.46
N GLN A 188 5.67 -24.07 -17.71
CA GLN A 188 4.67 -23.63 -18.71
C GLN A 188 3.21 -23.92 -18.30
N ARG A 189 3.01 -25.00 -17.50
CA ARG A 189 1.69 -25.40 -17.01
C ARG A 189 1.29 -24.71 -15.69
N ASP A 190 2.22 -23.99 -15.05
CA ASP A 190 1.93 -23.24 -13.84
C ASP A 190 1.34 -21.88 -14.23
N ILE A 191 0.01 -21.79 -14.29
CA ILE A 191 -0.73 -20.61 -14.72
C ILE A 191 -1.76 -20.26 -13.64
N LEU A 192 -1.88 -18.98 -13.33
CA LEU A 192 -2.90 -18.45 -12.44
C LEU A 192 -3.74 -17.43 -13.21
N LEU A 193 -5.03 -17.68 -13.35
CA LEU A 193 -6.00 -16.67 -13.79
C LEU A 193 -6.13 -15.63 -12.68
N THR A 194 -6.11 -14.38 -13.04
CA THR A 194 -6.41 -13.26 -12.15
C THR A 194 -7.50 -12.40 -12.75
N LEU A 195 -8.49 -12.03 -11.94
CA LEU A 195 -9.60 -11.18 -12.30
C LEU A 195 -9.63 -10.03 -11.29
N GLN A 196 -9.62 -8.78 -11.77
CA GLN A 196 -9.74 -7.63 -10.88
C GLN A 196 -10.95 -6.80 -11.24
N GLU A 197 -11.80 -6.52 -10.25
CA GLU A 197 -12.90 -5.59 -10.38
C GLU A 197 -12.36 -4.14 -10.37
N ARG A 198 -12.81 -3.34 -11.33
CA ARG A 198 -12.19 -2.03 -11.65
C ARG A 198 -12.49 -0.94 -10.63
N CYS A 199 -13.69 -0.93 -10.05
CA CYS A 199 -14.13 0.08 -9.07
C CYS A 199 -13.52 -0.21 -7.68
N SER A 200 -13.81 -1.38 -7.13
CA SER A 200 -13.42 -1.80 -5.79
C SER A 200 -11.98 -2.31 -5.67
N ARG A 201 -11.34 -2.66 -6.78
CA ARG A 201 -10.02 -3.33 -6.82
C ARG A 201 -10.03 -4.74 -6.24
N LEU A 202 -11.22 -5.34 -6.00
CA LEU A 202 -11.33 -6.73 -5.59
C LEU A 202 -10.65 -7.63 -6.61
N THR A 203 -9.81 -8.53 -6.15
CA THR A 203 -9.06 -9.46 -7.01
C THR A 203 -9.50 -10.88 -6.68
N LEU A 204 -9.84 -11.65 -7.70
CA LEU A 204 -10.06 -13.09 -7.62
C LEU A 204 -8.94 -13.78 -8.37
N ALA A 205 -8.58 -14.98 -7.95
CA ALA A 205 -7.61 -15.80 -8.67
C ALA A 205 -8.01 -17.27 -8.68
N GLY A 206 -7.56 -17.97 -9.70
CA GLY A 206 -7.80 -19.39 -9.85
C GLY A 206 -6.68 -20.07 -10.62
N ARG A 207 -6.29 -21.26 -10.22
CA ARG A 207 -5.30 -22.08 -10.89
C ARG A 207 -5.86 -22.60 -12.22
N LEU A 208 -5.06 -22.57 -13.28
CA LEU A 208 -5.40 -23.17 -14.57
C LEU A 208 -4.52 -24.39 -14.83
N GLY A 209 -5.11 -25.45 -15.38
CA GLY A 209 -4.39 -26.65 -15.82
C GLY A 209 -3.64 -26.43 -17.15
N SER A 210 -4.16 -25.52 -18.00
CA SER A 210 -3.59 -25.20 -19.30
C SER A 210 -3.86 -23.75 -19.71
N LYS A 211 -3.28 -23.33 -20.84
CA LYS A 211 -3.57 -22.05 -21.53
C LYS A 211 -4.72 -22.16 -22.54
N ASP A 212 -5.44 -23.26 -22.54
CA ASP A 212 -6.54 -23.44 -23.46
C ASP A 212 -7.64 -22.40 -23.22
N ALA A 213 -8.24 -21.93 -24.33
CA ALA A 213 -9.27 -20.91 -24.25
C ALA A 213 -10.54 -21.41 -23.55
N THR A 214 -10.82 -22.73 -23.63
CA THR A 214 -11.96 -23.35 -22.96
C THR A 214 -11.72 -23.42 -21.44
N ASP A 215 -10.56 -23.90 -21.00
CA ASP A 215 -10.18 -23.95 -19.58
C ASP A 215 -10.20 -22.54 -18.96
N THR A 216 -9.73 -21.55 -19.71
CA THR A 216 -9.74 -20.14 -19.27
C THR A 216 -11.16 -19.61 -19.14
N ALA A 217 -12.04 -19.90 -20.11
CA ALA A 217 -13.44 -19.49 -20.07
C ALA A 217 -14.18 -20.14 -18.89
N ASP A 218 -13.98 -21.45 -18.68
CA ASP A 218 -14.62 -22.18 -17.59
C ASP A 218 -14.15 -21.65 -16.21
N ALA A 219 -12.87 -21.37 -16.05
CA ALA A 219 -12.36 -20.77 -14.82
C ALA A 219 -12.89 -19.35 -14.56
N ILE A 220 -13.12 -18.54 -15.59
CA ILE A 220 -13.78 -17.23 -15.45
C ILE A 220 -15.23 -17.41 -14.98
N ILE A 221 -15.97 -18.35 -15.60
CA ILE A 221 -17.35 -18.66 -15.22
C ILE A 221 -17.39 -19.11 -13.77
N ASP A 222 -16.58 -20.08 -13.35
CA ASP A 222 -16.54 -20.60 -11.98
C ASP A 222 -16.29 -19.52 -10.93
N LYS A 223 -15.39 -18.58 -11.23
CA LYS A 223 -15.05 -17.51 -10.28
C LYS A 223 -16.12 -16.42 -10.19
N LEU A 224 -16.89 -16.17 -11.24
CA LEU A 224 -17.84 -15.06 -11.30
C LEU A 224 -19.30 -15.49 -11.17
N ALA A 225 -19.65 -16.76 -11.45
CA ALA A 225 -21.05 -17.24 -11.42
C ALA A 225 -21.70 -17.13 -10.03
N ALA A 226 -20.91 -17.17 -8.95
CA ALA A 226 -21.43 -17.03 -7.60
C ALA A 226 -21.76 -15.58 -7.21
N LEU A 227 -21.33 -14.59 -8.03
CA LEU A 227 -21.58 -13.18 -7.75
C LEU A 227 -22.95 -12.75 -8.30
N PRO A 228 -23.60 -11.75 -7.68
CA PRO A 228 -24.84 -11.20 -8.23
C PRO A 228 -24.61 -10.61 -9.62
N SER A 229 -25.64 -10.69 -10.49
CA SER A 229 -25.55 -10.20 -11.87
C SER A 229 -25.15 -8.75 -12.01
N THR A 230 -25.48 -7.91 -11.02
CA THR A 230 -25.03 -6.50 -10.95
C THR A 230 -23.51 -6.38 -10.82
N ALA A 231 -22.84 -7.40 -10.30
CA ALA A 231 -21.38 -7.46 -10.17
C ALA A 231 -20.70 -8.18 -11.35
N VAL A 232 -21.45 -8.60 -12.38
CA VAL A 232 -20.95 -9.39 -13.51
C VAL A 232 -21.45 -8.76 -14.82
N GLN A 233 -20.83 -7.67 -15.26
CA GLN A 233 -21.31 -6.91 -16.43
C GLN A 233 -20.35 -6.96 -17.61
N THR A 234 -19.09 -6.60 -17.41
CA THR A 234 -18.07 -6.58 -18.47
C THR A 234 -16.72 -7.07 -17.99
N ILE A 235 -15.94 -7.59 -18.93
CA ILE A 235 -14.54 -7.95 -18.69
C ILE A 235 -13.65 -7.39 -19.80
N THR A 236 -12.46 -6.92 -19.45
CA THR A 236 -11.47 -6.40 -20.40
C THR A 236 -10.25 -7.30 -20.41
N HIS A 237 -9.87 -7.77 -21.60
CA HIS A 237 -8.70 -8.62 -21.83
C HIS A 237 -7.67 -7.95 -22.74
N ASP A 238 -6.46 -8.50 -22.79
CA ASP A 238 -5.56 -8.28 -23.92
C ASP A 238 -5.98 -9.12 -25.14
N ASN A 239 -5.16 -9.09 -26.19
CA ASN A 239 -5.43 -9.87 -27.41
C ASN A 239 -4.83 -11.30 -27.32
N GLY A 240 -4.70 -11.87 -26.13
CA GLY A 240 -4.22 -13.25 -25.95
C GLY A 240 -5.23 -14.28 -26.46
N GLY A 241 -4.74 -15.30 -27.17
CA GLY A 241 -5.58 -16.38 -27.70
C GLY A 241 -6.28 -17.20 -26.62
N GLU A 242 -5.80 -17.16 -25.40
CA GLU A 242 -6.43 -17.75 -24.22
C GLU A 242 -7.82 -17.20 -23.88
N PHE A 243 -8.16 -16.02 -24.40
CA PHE A 243 -9.47 -15.38 -24.22
C PHE A 243 -10.39 -15.54 -25.46
N ALA A 244 -10.01 -16.38 -26.44
CA ALA A 244 -10.78 -16.56 -27.67
C ALA A 244 -12.18 -17.17 -27.48
N ARG A 245 -12.45 -17.83 -26.34
CA ARG A 245 -13.76 -18.38 -25.97
C ARG A 245 -14.61 -17.44 -25.10
N HIS A 246 -14.41 -16.13 -25.23
CA HIS A 246 -15.18 -15.13 -24.50
C HIS A 246 -16.70 -15.21 -24.76
N ASP A 247 -17.11 -15.72 -25.93
CA ASP A 247 -18.53 -15.95 -26.24
C ASP A 247 -19.16 -16.97 -25.26
N ARG A 248 -18.43 -18.05 -24.91
CA ARG A 248 -18.87 -19.03 -23.92
C ARG A 248 -19.12 -18.38 -22.56
N VAL A 249 -18.26 -17.46 -22.14
CA VAL A 249 -18.42 -16.72 -20.87
C VAL A 249 -19.67 -15.84 -20.93
N ARG A 250 -19.85 -15.11 -22.04
CA ARG A 250 -21.04 -14.29 -22.24
C ARG A 250 -22.33 -15.12 -22.18
N ASP A 251 -22.35 -16.26 -22.87
CA ASP A 251 -23.54 -17.10 -22.99
C ASP A 251 -23.89 -17.78 -21.65
N ALA A 252 -22.89 -18.07 -20.80
CA ALA A 252 -23.08 -18.70 -19.48
C ALA A 252 -23.51 -17.72 -18.39
N ILE A 253 -22.89 -16.52 -18.31
CA ILE A 253 -23.08 -15.59 -17.17
C ILE A 253 -23.39 -14.15 -17.60
N GLY A 254 -23.63 -13.89 -18.88
CA GLY A 254 -23.95 -12.55 -19.40
C GLY A 254 -22.78 -11.56 -19.47
N LEU A 255 -21.56 -11.98 -19.15
CA LEU A 255 -20.38 -11.13 -19.08
C LEU A 255 -19.87 -10.75 -20.48
N ARG A 256 -19.95 -9.47 -20.85
CA ARG A 256 -19.49 -8.96 -22.13
C ARG A 256 -17.99 -8.69 -22.14
N ALA A 257 -17.26 -9.24 -23.10
CA ALA A 257 -15.81 -9.06 -23.22
C ALA A 257 -15.44 -7.90 -24.15
N PHE A 258 -14.44 -7.12 -23.73
CA PHE A 258 -13.81 -6.06 -24.50
C PHE A 258 -12.30 -6.29 -24.56
N PHE A 259 -11.68 -5.95 -25.69
CA PHE A 259 -10.27 -6.22 -25.90
C PHE A 259 -9.48 -4.92 -26.10
N CYS A 260 -8.35 -4.84 -25.42
CA CYS A 260 -7.44 -3.70 -25.50
C CYS A 260 -6.88 -3.54 -26.91
N ASP A 261 -6.43 -2.32 -27.21
CA ASP A 261 -5.68 -2.08 -28.44
C ASP A 261 -4.32 -2.78 -28.37
N PRO A 262 -3.81 -3.23 -29.53
CA PRO A 262 -2.47 -3.78 -29.59
C PRO A 262 -1.43 -2.83 -29.01
N HIS A 263 -0.52 -3.38 -28.18
CA HIS A 263 0.55 -2.63 -27.54
C HIS A 263 0.14 -1.52 -26.57
N SER A 264 -1.10 -1.55 -26.04
CA SER A 264 -1.66 -0.55 -25.12
C SER A 264 -1.79 -1.05 -23.66
N PRO A 265 -0.69 -1.38 -22.95
CA PRO A 265 -0.74 -1.95 -21.60
C PRO A 265 -1.38 -1.02 -20.57
N TRP A 266 -1.35 0.29 -20.79
CA TRP A 266 -1.99 1.27 -19.88
C TRP A 266 -3.50 1.10 -19.75
N GLN A 267 -4.17 0.48 -20.74
CA GLN A 267 -5.60 0.22 -20.72
C GLN A 267 -6.01 -0.83 -19.67
N ARG A 268 -5.05 -1.62 -19.15
CA ARG A 268 -5.24 -2.63 -18.10
C ARG A 268 -4.32 -2.41 -16.88
N GLY A 269 -3.98 -1.17 -16.59
CA GLY A 269 -3.07 -0.83 -15.48
C GLY A 269 -3.56 -1.29 -14.09
N GLY A 270 -4.86 -1.56 -13.92
CA GLY A 270 -5.42 -2.09 -12.67
C GLY A 270 -4.91 -3.48 -12.37
N ILE A 271 -5.15 -4.43 -13.26
CA ILE A 271 -4.75 -5.82 -13.06
C ILE A 271 -3.23 -6.01 -13.10
N GLU A 272 -2.50 -5.21 -13.90
CA GLU A 272 -1.03 -5.23 -13.88
C GLU A 272 -0.47 -4.87 -12.50
N ASN A 273 -1.08 -3.88 -11.83
CA ASN A 273 -0.71 -3.49 -10.47
C ASN A 273 -1.05 -4.61 -9.45
N ALA A 274 -2.25 -5.24 -9.56
CA ALA A 274 -2.63 -6.37 -8.71
C ALA A 274 -1.65 -7.53 -8.87
N ASN A 275 -1.35 -7.92 -10.11
CA ASN A 275 -0.38 -8.96 -10.42
C ASN A 275 1.02 -8.63 -9.88
N GLY A 276 1.43 -7.35 -9.98
CA GLY A 276 2.68 -6.87 -9.40
C GLY A 276 2.76 -7.01 -7.88
N ARG A 277 1.62 -6.92 -7.19
CA ARG A 277 1.53 -7.15 -5.74
C ARG A 277 1.53 -8.63 -5.40
N LEU A 278 0.75 -9.44 -6.11
CA LEU A 278 0.75 -10.89 -5.96
C LEU A 278 2.15 -11.49 -6.19
N ARG A 279 2.98 -10.90 -7.05
CA ARG A 279 4.35 -11.32 -7.30
C ARG A 279 5.30 -11.19 -6.11
N ARG A 280 4.89 -10.55 -5.02
CA ARG A 280 5.67 -10.50 -3.77
C ARG A 280 5.65 -11.85 -3.06
N ASP A 281 4.47 -12.50 -3.06
CA ASP A 281 4.24 -13.77 -2.38
C ASP A 281 4.30 -14.94 -3.37
N LEU A 282 3.99 -14.68 -4.65
CA LEU A 282 4.06 -15.63 -5.77
C LEU A 282 5.13 -15.19 -6.79
N PRO A 283 6.42 -15.36 -6.52
CA PRO A 283 7.49 -14.91 -7.42
C PRO A 283 7.45 -15.64 -8.77
N ARG A 284 7.76 -14.93 -9.86
CA ARG A 284 7.71 -15.49 -11.23
C ARG A 284 8.55 -16.76 -11.42
N LYS A 285 9.64 -16.91 -10.66
CA LYS A 285 10.54 -18.07 -10.72
C LYS A 285 10.12 -19.25 -9.85
N ALA A 286 9.11 -19.06 -8.98
CA ALA A 286 8.57 -20.14 -8.17
C ALA A 286 7.81 -21.14 -9.05
N SER A 287 7.65 -22.37 -8.54
CA SER A 287 6.69 -23.34 -9.09
C SER A 287 5.37 -23.18 -8.35
N LEU A 288 4.28 -23.01 -9.10
CA LEU A 288 2.95 -22.87 -8.52
C LEU A 288 2.52 -24.17 -7.78
N SER A 289 3.06 -25.32 -8.16
CA SER A 289 2.82 -26.60 -7.50
C SER A 289 3.34 -26.67 -6.05
N GLY A 290 4.19 -25.73 -5.65
CA GLY A 290 4.67 -25.59 -4.27
C GLY A 290 3.70 -24.85 -3.32
N TYR A 291 2.59 -24.35 -3.85
CA TYR A 291 1.53 -23.69 -3.10
C TYR A 291 0.26 -24.52 -3.17
N SER A 292 -0.44 -24.71 -2.09
CA SER A 292 -1.79 -25.28 -2.09
C SER A 292 -2.80 -24.24 -2.62
N ASP A 293 -4.02 -24.66 -2.91
CA ASP A 293 -5.09 -23.73 -3.29
C ASP A 293 -5.45 -22.81 -2.12
N THR A 294 -5.42 -23.32 -0.89
CA THR A 294 -5.59 -22.54 0.34
C THR A 294 -4.50 -21.49 0.55
N ASP A 295 -3.25 -21.79 0.16
CA ASP A 295 -2.17 -20.79 0.20
C ASP A 295 -2.44 -19.62 -0.78
N ILE A 296 -2.88 -19.98 -2.00
CA ILE A 296 -3.24 -18.96 -3.02
C ILE A 296 -4.42 -18.13 -2.55
N GLU A 297 -5.44 -18.73 -2.00
CA GLU A 297 -6.62 -18.05 -1.44
C GLU A 297 -6.21 -17.10 -0.31
N SER A 298 -5.35 -17.54 0.60
CA SER A 298 -4.83 -16.72 1.70
C SER A 298 -4.04 -15.51 1.19
N ILE A 299 -3.22 -15.69 0.14
CA ILE A 299 -2.46 -14.60 -0.50
C ILE A 299 -3.42 -13.59 -1.16
N VAL A 300 -4.43 -14.08 -1.87
CA VAL A 300 -5.45 -13.23 -2.51
C VAL A 300 -6.30 -12.51 -1.46
N TRP A 301 -6.67 -13.20 -0.38
CA TRP A 301 -7.36 -12.58 0.74
C TRP A 301 -6.56 -11.44 1.35
N ASN A 302 -5.27 -11.64 1.64
CA ASN A 302 -4.39 -10.60 2.17
C ASN A 302 -4.29 -9.40 1.22
N LEU A 303 -4.24 -9.64 -0.10
CA LEU A 303 -4.28 -8.59 -1.11
C LEU A 303 -5.58 -7.76 -1.01
N ASN A 304 -6.72 -8.43 -0.86
CA ASN A 304 -8.06 -7.84 -0.79
C ASN A 304 -8.37 -7.19 0.57
N ALA A 305 -7.76 -7.67 1.65
CA ALA A 305 -7.83 -7.09 2.98
C ALA A 305 -6.84 -5.93 3.20
N THR A 306 -6.00 -5.59 2.20
CA THR A 306 -5.04 -4.49 2.30
C THR A 306 -5.67 -3.17 1.87
N PRO A 307 -5.71 -2.11 2.71
CA PRO A 307 -6.27 -0.81 2.37
C PRO A 307 -5.64 -0.18 1.13
N ARG A 308 -6.44 0.52 0.33
CA ARG A 308 -5.99 1.19 -0.89
C ARG A 308 -6.17 2.69 -0.82
N LYS A 309 -5.12 3.45 -1.12
CA LYS A 309 -5.20 4.91 -1.16
C LYS A 309 -6.28 5.43 -2.12
N CYS A 310 -6.41 4.77 -3.29
CA CYS A 310 -7.44 5.11 -4.29
C CYS A 310 -8.89 4.82 -3.84
N LEU A 311 -9.07 4.07 -2.75
CA LEU A 311 -10.36 3.76 -2.13
C LEU A 311 -10.56 4.53 -0.80
N GLY A 312 -9.83 5.62 -0.58
CA GLY A 312 -9.87 6.34 0.69
C GLY A 312 -9.40 5.49 1.87
N PHE A 313 -8.46 4.57 1.64
CA PHE A 313 -7.94 3.59 2.60
C PHE A 313 -8.94 2.54 3.09
N LYS A 314 -10.08 2.40 2.43
CA LYS A 314 -10.89 1.18 2.53
C LYS A 314 -10.15 0.01 1.87
N THR A 315 -10.49 -1.19 2.30
CA THR A 315 -10.02 -2.42 1.65
C THR A 315 -10.84 -2.70 0.37
N PRO A 316 -10.32 -3.46 -0.60
CA PRO A 316 -11.09 -3.93 -1.75
C PRO A 316 -12.38 -4.66 -1.35
N ILE A 317 -12.34 -5.48 -0.30
CA ILE A 317 -13.54 -6.21 0.20
C ILE A 317 -14.60 -5.21 0.68
N GLU A 318 -14.22 -4.25 1.54
CA GLU A 318 -15.15 -3.23 2.04
C GLU A 318 -15.74 -2.37 0.91
N ALA A 319 -14.91 -1.99 -0.06
CA ALA A 319 -15.37 -1.19 -1.19
C ALA A 319 -16.35 -1.97 -2.07
N PHE A 320 -16.09 -3.25 -2.33
CA PHE A 320 -16.97 -4.11 -3.12
C PHE A 320 -18.30 -4.36 -2.41
N ALA A 321 -18.29 -4.72 -1.14
CA ALA A 321 -19.50 -4.94 -0.36
C ALA A 321 -20.35 -3.66 -0.25
N SER A 322 -19.72 -2.52 -0.02
CA SER A 322 -20.40 -1.21 0.03
C SER A 322 -21.11 -0.88 -1.29
N GLN A 323 -20.53 -1.24 -2.45
CA GLN A 323 -21.13 -1.02 -3.77
C GLN A 323 -22.32 -1.96 -4.04
N LEU A 324 -22.31 -3.16 -3.46
CA LEU A 324 -23.42 -4.12 -3.56
C LEU A 324 -24.54 -3.85 -2.55
N GLY A 325 -24.39 -2.90 -1.64
CA GLY A 325 -25.34 -2.66 -0.55
C GLY A 325 -25.36 -3.76 0.51
N VAL A 326 -24.28 -4.58 0.58
CA VAL A 326 -24.15 -5.64 1.58
C VAL A 326 -23.39 -5.08 2.79
N ALA A 327 -24.03 -5.19 3.98
CA ALA A 327 -23.33 -4.89 5.23
C ALA A 327 -22.30 -6.00 5.50
N LEU A 328 -21.05 -5.61 5.73
CA LEU A 328 -20.05 -6.53 6.26
C LEU A 328 -20.21 -6.55 7.79
N GLU A 329 -20.70 -7.62 8.35
CA GLU A 329 -20.53 -7.90 9.77
C GLU A 329 -19.06 -8.23 10.02
N MET A 330 -18.35 -7.33 10.72
CA MET A 330 -16.95 -7.51 11.12
C MET A 330 -16.88 -8.00 12.57
#